data_b35c9cf36f0a3bd7903634750c8caa82
#
_entry.id   b35c9cf36f0a3bd7903634750c8caa82
#
_cell.length_a   1.000
_cell.length_b   1.000
_cell.length_c   1.000
_cell.angle_alpha   90.00
_cell.angle_beta   90.00
_cell.angle_gamma   90.00
#
_symmetry.space_group_name_H-M   'P 1'
#
loop_
_entity.id
_entity.type
_entity.pdbx_description
1 polymer ?
#
loop_
_entity_poly.entity_id
_entity_poly.type
_entity_poly.pdbx_seq_one_letter_code
_entity_poly.pdbx_strand_id
1 'polypeptide(L)'
;MRFRSWFCCAVVLMVCGFTAETQSASPTSTARVVVTEAPATTLAAATSASCSLEEEGRDLVREWNRVSGELLAMYTDASVTGDQYIDTSERLLPVLNRVVQDLRSLRGCIPAEERILFEPFLGTYNDKFSGYSALETGVRIGSPAAQEDAIAILMEANRRSVAMVCEIARASGQELPGADVC
;
A
#
# COMPACT_ATOMS: atom_id res chain seq x y z
N MET A 1 0.26 -15.99 -14.51
CA MET A 1 0.20 -14.75 -15.35
C MET A 1 -0.71 -13.65 -14.78
N ARG A 2 -1.66 -13.93 -13.86
CA ARG A 2 -2.59 -12.92 -13.31
C ARG A 2 -1.96 -11.97 -12.28
N PHE A 3 -0.96 -12.40 -11.51
CA PHE A 3 -0.30 -11.59 -10.49
C PHE A 3 0.56 -10.45 -11.07
N ARG A 4 1.21 -10.66 -12.22
CA ARG A 4 1.95 -9.58 -12.90
C ARG A 4 1.07 -8.39 -13.25
N SER A 5 -0.19 -8.67 -13.62
CA SER A 5 -1.18 -7.61 -13.91
C SER A 5 -1.57 -6.84 -12.65
N TRP A 6 -1.71 -7.54 -11.51
CA TRP A 6 -2.08 -6.92 -10.23
C TRP A 6 -0.95 -6.03 -9.68
N PHE A 7 0.29 -6.54 -9.70
CA PHE A 7 1.45 -5.77 -9.25
C PHE A 7 1.60 -4.47 -10.04
N CYS A 8 1.35 -4.49 -11.35
CA CYS A 8 1.38 -3.30 -12.18
C CYS A 8 0.29 -2.29 -11.80
N CYS A 9 -0.94 -2.72 -11.50
CA CYS A 9 -2.01 -1.81 -11.07
C CYS A 9 -1.77 -1.20 -9.68
N ALA A 10 -1.29 -2.00 -8.72
CA ALA A 10 -0.97 -1.52 -7.37
C ALA A 10 0.17 -0.50 -7.39
N VAL A 11 1.11 -0.71 -8.28
CA VAL A 11 2.31 0.09 -8.49
C VAL A 11 1.99 1.43 -9.18
N VAL A 12 1.13 1.46 -10.19
CA VAL A 12 0.67 2.70 -10.84
C VAL A 12 -0.04 3.60 -9.83
N LEU A 13 -0.80 3.03 -8.89
CA LEU A 13 -1.43 3.81 -7.82
C LEU A 13 -0.44 4.42 -6.82
N MET A 14 0.76 3.83 -6.66
CA MET A 14 1.80 4.41 -5.81
C MET A 14 2.46 5.66 -6.40
N VAL A 15 2.60 5.70 -7.72
CA VAL A 15 3.30 6.82 -8.41
C VAL A 15 2.33 7.97 -8.69
N CYS A 16 1.05 7.67 -8.97
CA CYS A 16 0.03 8.68 -9.31
C CYS A 16 -0.67 9.32 -8.10
N GLY A 17 -0.35 8.93 -6.87
CA GLY A 17 -0.99 9.44 -5.64
C GLY A 17 -0.77 10.93 -5.34
N PHE A 18 -0.12 11.67 -6.21
CA PHE A 18 0.11 13.11 -6.06
C PHE A 18 -0.89 14.01 -6.80
N THR A 19 -1.85 13.46 -7.52
CA THR A 19 -2.90 14.28 -8.15
C THR A 19 -4.27 13.81 -7.66
N ALA A 20 -4.85 14.58 -6.75
CA ALA A 20 -6.25 14.45 -6.33
C ALA A 20 -7.15 14.87 -7.49
N GLU A 21 -7.78 13.92 -8.14
CA GLU A 21 -8.94 14.17 -8.97
C GLU A 21 -10.06 13.21 -8.62
N THR A 22 -11.11 13.81 -8.08
CA THR A 22 -12.40 13.22 -7.78
C THR A 22 -13.09 12.74 -9.06
N GLN A 23 -13.31 11.43 -9.19
CA GLN A 23 -14.35 10.94 -10.10
C GLN A 23 -15.22 9.89 -9.41
N SER A 24 -16.44 10.32 -9.17
CA SER A 24 -17.60 9.54 -8.78
C SER A 24 -18.12 8.75 -9.98
N ALA A 25 -18.26 7.43 -9.84
CA ALA A 25 -19.23 6.67 -10.64
C ALA A 25 -19.59 5.35 -9.96
N SER A 26 -20.83 5.23 -9.52
CA SER A 26 -21.49 3.95 -9.28
C SER A 26 -21.82 3.27 -10.60
N PRO A 27 -21.82 1.93 -10.65
CA PRO A 27 -23.05 1.30 -11.11
C PRO A 27 -23.51 0.09 -10.29
N THR A 28 -24.79 0.08 -10.05
CA THR A 28 -25.67 -1.02 -9.67
C THR A 28 -25.67 -2.11 -10.76
N SER A 29 -25.54 -3.38 -10.39
CA SER A 29 -26.26 -4.44 -11.12
C SER A 29 -26.39 -5.72 -10.31
N THR A 30 -27.62 -6.11 -10.11
CA THR A 30 -28.16 -7.31 -9.52
C THR A 30 -28.16 -8.45 -10.55
N ALA A 31 -27.69 -9.63 -10.17
CA ALA A 31 -28.15 -10.87 -10.82
C ALA A 31 -28.05 -12.05 -9.86
N ARG A 32 -29.22 -12.58 -9.53
CA ARG A 32 -29.48 -13.75 -8.70
C ARG A 32 -29.54 -14.98 -9.61
N VAL A 33 -28.73 -16.00 -9.35
CA VAL A 33 -28.91 -17.33 -9.93
C VAL A 33 -28.94 -18.37 -8.82
N VAL A 34 -30.06 -19.08 -8.82
CA VAL A 34 -30.33 -20.26 -7.99
C VAL A 34 -29.83 -21.48 -8.74
N VAL A 35 -29.03 -22.34 -8.13
CA VAL A 35 -28.82 -23.72 -8.62
C VAL A 35 -28.64 -24.67 -7.46
N THR A 36 -29.42 -25.67 -7.53
CA THR A 36 -29.79 -26.89 -6.86
C THR A 36 -28.60 -27.76 -6.40
N GLU A 37 -28.81 -28.37 -5.22
CA GLU A 37 -27.97 -29.37 -4.57
C GLU A 37 -27.85 -30.72 -5.32
N ALA A 38 -26.67 -31.34 -5.14
CA ALA A 38 -26.50 -32.79 -5.15
C ALA A 38 -25.31 -33.22 -4.26
N PRO A 39 -25.28 -34.43 -3.65
CA PRO A 39 -24.65 -34.65 -2.36
C PRO A 39 -23.20 -35.17 -2.38
N ALA A 40 -22.52 -34.83 -1.34
CA ALA A 40 -21.40 -35.37 -0.58
C ALA A 40 -20.53 -36.50 -1.19
N THR A 41 -19.22 -36.21 -1.26
CA THR A 41 -18.20 -37.17 -0.81
C THR A 41 -17.11 -36.39 -0.10
N THR A 42 -16.94 -36.68 1.17
CA THR A 42 -16.01 -36.04 2.09
C THR A 42 -14.58 -36.45 1.77
N LEU A 43 -13.83 -35.55 1.19
CA LEU A 43 -12.38 -35.52 1.32
C LEU A 43 -12.07 -34.15 1.91
N ALA A 44 -11.43 -34.13 3.09
CA ALA A 44 -10.97 -32.92 3.73
C ALA A 44 -9.93 -32.24 2.84
N ALA A 45 -10.39 -31.50 1.86
CA ALA A 45 -9.60 -30.52 1.16
C ALA A 45 -9.44 -29.36 2.14
N ALA A 46 -8.21 -29.11 2.56
CA ALA A 46 -7.83 -27.88 3.21
C ALA A 46 -8.51 -26.74 2.47
N THR A 47 -9.37 -26.01 3.16
CA THR A 47 -10.06 -24.85 2.64
C THR A 47 -8.97 -23.87 2.20
N SER A 48 -8.66 -23.87 0.91
CA SER A 48 -7.97 -22.76 0.29
C SER A 48 -8.92 -21.59 0.42
N ALA A 49 -8.70 -20.74 1.43
CA ALA A 49 -9.31 -19.43 1.50
C ALA A 49 -9.10 -18.83 0.09
N SER A 50 -10.18 -18.47 -0.58
CA SER A 50 -10.09 -17.85 -1.90
C SER A 50 -9.43 -16.49 -1.68
N CYS A 51 -8.12 -16.45 -1.85
CA CYS A 51 -7.36 -15.22 -1.73
C CYS A 51 -7.77 -14.29 -2.87
N SER A 52 -8.51 -13.26 -2.55
CA SER A 52 -8.82 -12.13 -3.45
C SER A 52 -7.62 -11.17 -3.51
N LEU A 53 -6.43 -11.72 -3.81
CA LEU A 53 -5.16 -11.02 -3.75
C LEU A 53 -5.17 -9.67 -4.50
N GLU A 54 -5.85 -9.64 -5.65
CA GLU A 54 -5.88 -8.45 -6.49
C GLU A 54 -6.73 -7.32 -5.89
N GLU A 55 -7.89 -7.64 -5.37
CA GLU A 55 -8.83 -6.66 -4.82
C GLU A 55 -8.37 -6.19 -3.44
N GLU A 56 -8.09 -7.13 -2.54
CA GLU A 56 -7.62 -6.84 -1.18
C GLU A 56 -6.33 -6.04 -1.18
N GLY A 57 -5.35 -6.46 -1.98
CA GLY A 57 -4.07 -5.74 -2.04
C GLY A 57 -4.20 -4.34 -2.64
N ARG A 58 -5.08 -4.15 -3.65
CA ARG A 58 -5.34 -2.83 -4.23
C ARG A 58 -5.98 -1.90 -3.22
N ASP A 59 -6.91 -2.39 -2.42
CA ASP A 59 -7.59 -1.59 -1.41
C ASP A 59 -6.65 -1.21 -0.27
N LEU A 60 -5.78 -2.13 0.16
CA LEU A 60 -4.73 -1.84 1.14
C LEU A 60 -3.76 -0.75 0.65
N VAL A 61 -3.34 -0.81 -0.61
CA VAL A 61 -2.46 0.21 -1.20
C VAL A 61 -3.17 1.57 -1.30
N ARG A 62 -4.46 1.60 -1.66
CA ARG A 62 -5.25 2.85 -1.66
C ARG A 62 -5.37 3.44 -0.27
N GLU A 63 -5.68 2.61 0.74
CA GLU A 63 -5.79 3.06 2.13
C GLU A 63 -4.45 3.61 2.62
N TRP A 64 -3.34 2.92 2.32
CA TRP A 64 -2.00 3.41 2.61
C TRP A 64 -1.76 4.80 2.02
N ASN A 65 -1.98 4.96 0.72
CA ASN A 65 -1.72 6.21 0.01
C ASN A 65 -2.56 7.36 0.57
N ARG A 66 -3.82 7.12 0.86
CA ARG A 66 -4.71 8.11 1.48
C ARG A 66 -4.17 8.56 2.84
N VAL A 67 -3.85 7.63 3.72
CA VAL A 67 -3.42 7.92 5.09
C VAL A 67 -2.03 8.54 5.12
N SER A 68 -1.08 8.00 4.36
CA SER A 68 0.27 8.55 4.28
C SER A 68 0.30 9.93 3.62
N GLY A 69 -0.57 10.16 2.63
CA GLY A 69 -0.76 11.46 2.01
C GLY A 69 -1.31 12.50 3.00
N GLU A 70 -2.26 12.13 3.86
CA GLU A 70 -2.79 13.00 4.91
C GLU A 70 -1.70 13.39 5.93
N LEU A 71 -0.90 12.41 6.38
CA LEU A 71 0.23 12.67 7.30
C LEU A 71 1.26 13.60 6.67
N LEU A 72 1.61 13.39 5.40
CA LEU A 72 2.58 14.23 4.71
C LEU A 72 2.05 15.64 4.49
N ALA A 73 0.78 15.79 4.10
CA ALA A 73 0.14 17.08 3.94
C ALA A 73 0.14 17.88 5.25
N MET A 74 -0.21 17.23 6.36
CA MET A 74 -0.17 17.85 7.70
C MET A 74 1.25 18.29 8.08
N TYR A 75 2.27 17.48 7.80
CA TYR A 75 3.65 17.83 8.13
C TYR A 75 4.20 18.99 7.30
N THR A 76 3.80 19.09 6.04
CA THR A 76 4.28 20.14 5.10
C THR A 76 3.48 21.44 5.17
N ASP A 77 2.32 21.45 5.83
CA ASP A 77 1.50 22.64 6.00
C ASP A 77 2.04 23.51 7.14
N ALA A 78 2.61 24.66 6.80
CA ALA A 78 3.17 25.60 7.75
C ALA A 78 2.14 26.18 8.75
N SER A 79 0.84 26.03 8.50
CA SER A 79 -0.22 26.44 9.43
C SER A 79 -0.53 25.40 10.51
N VAL A 80 -0.04 24.17 10.35
CA VAL A 80 -0.25 23.06 11.29
C VAL A 80 0.78 23.13 12.41
N THR A 81 0.30 23.09 13.66
CA THR A 81 1.18 23.03 14.83
C THR A 81 1.70 21.61 15.08
N GLY A 82 2.79 21.49 15.83
CA GLY A 82 3.32 20.19 16.24
C GLY A 82 2.29 19.32 16.96
N ASP A 83 1.49 19.93 17.86
CA ASP A 83 0.44 19.21 18.60
C ASP A 83 -0.65 18.68 17.65
N GLN A 84 -1.08 19.48 16.67
CA GLN A 84 -2.05 19.02 15.66
C GLN A 84 -1.52 17.88 14.81
N TYR A 85 -0.22 17.92 14.47
CA TYR A 85 0.44 16.82 13.75
C TYR A 85 0.46 15.56 14.62
N ILE A 86 0.82 15.67 15.90
CA ILE A 86 0.87 14.55 16.85
C ILE A 86 -0.51 13.91 17.00
N ASP A 87 -1.54 14.70 17.28
CA ASP A 87 -2.92 14.22 17.44
C ASP A 87 -3.40 13.47 16.18
N THR A 88 -3.04 13.98 15.00
CA THR A 88 -3.37 13.32 13.73
C THR A 88 -2.58 12.03 13.56
N SER A 89 -1.29 12.04 13.88
CA SER A 89 -0.43 10.87 13.78
C SER A 89 -0.87 9.75 14.71
N GLU A 90 -1.30 10.05 15.95
CA GLU A 90 -1.81 9.07 16.90
C GLU A 90 -3.05 8.32 16.35
N ARG A 91 -3.88 8.97 15.54
CA ARG A 91 -5.03 8.34 14.87
C ARG A 91 -4.63 7.53 13.64
N LEU A 92 -3.67 8.02 12.86
CA LEU A 92 -3.38 7.50 11.53
C LEU A 92 -2.27 6.44 11.53
N LEU A 93 -1.27 6.50 12.41
CA LEU A 93 -0.22 5.49 12.49
C LEU A 93 -0.74 4.07 12.78
N PRO A 94 -1.74 3.87 13.67
CA PRO A 94 -2.35 2.55 13.84
C PRO A 94 -2.99 2.00 12.56
N VAL A 95 -3.56 2.87 11.70
CA VAL A 95 -4.12 2.48 10.41
C VAL A 95 -3.01 2.03 9.46
N LEU A 96 -1.91 2.78 9.35
CA LEU A 96 -0.76 2.37 8.54
C LEU A 96 -0.16 1.05 9.03
N ASN A 97 -0.03 0.86 10.35
CA ASN A 97 0.44 -0.41 10.91
C ASN A 97 -0.48 -1.57 10.54
N ARG A 98 -1.80 -1.39 10.65
CA ARG A 98 -2.78 -2.41 10.22
C ARG A 98 -2.61 -2.75 8.75
N VAL A 99 -2.50 -1.76 7.86
CA VAL A 99 -2.26 -2.01 6.43
C VAL A 99 -1.01 -2.83 6.19
N VAL A 100 0.09 -2.54 6.90
CA VAL A 100 1.32 -3.35 6.81
C VAL A 100 1.09 -4.80 7.26
N GLN A 101 0.35 -5.02 8.36
CA GLN A 101 0.05 -6.38 8.83
C GLN A 101 -0.86 -7.13 7.85
N ASP A 102 -1.87 -6.46 7.30
CA ASP A 102 -2.78 -7.03 6.31
C ASP A 102 -2.04 -7.37 5.00
N LEU A 103 -1.16 -6.48 4.50
CA LEU A 103 -0.27 -6.79 3.40
C LEU A 103 0.61 -8.01 3.70
N ARG A 104 1.14 -8.13 4.92
CA ARG A 104 1.94 -9.28 5.34
C ARG A 104 1.13 -10.57 5.32
N SER A 105 -0.16 -10.53 5.70
CA SER A 105 -1.04 -11.69 5.69
C SER A 105 -1.29 -12.23 4.28
N LEU A 106 -1.27 -11.35 3.25
CA LEU A 106 -1.39 -11.75 1.85
C LEU A 106 -0.23 -12.61 1.34
N ARG A 107 0.90 -12.65 2.08
CA ARG A 107 2.07 -13.48 1.72
C ARG A 107 1.71 -14.95 1.49
N GLY A 108 0.76 -15.48 2.28
CA GLY A 108 0.30 -16.87 2.15
C GLY A 108 -0.45 -17.14 0.84
N CYS A 109 -1.00 -16.09 0.22
CA CYS A 109 -1.75 -16.14 -1.03
C CYS A 109 -0.86 -16.03 -2.28
N ILE A 110 0.41 -15.66 -2.11
CA ILE A 110 1.34 -15.39 -3.20
C ILE A 110 2.10 -16.66 -3.56
N PRO A 111 2.12 -17.06 -4.84
CA PRO A 111 2.93 -18.17 -5.31
C PRO A 111 4.40 -18.02 -4.91
N ALA A 112 5.08 -19.13 -4.63
CA ALA A 112 6.46 -19.11 -4.10
C ALA A 112 7.43 -18.36 -5.03
N GLU A 113 7.27 -18.52 -6.34
CA GLU A 113 8.07 -17.89 -7.39
C GLU A 113 7.88 -16.37 -7.46
N GLU A 114 6.75 -15.87 -6.98
CA GLU A 114 6.41 -14.44 -7.01
C GLU A 114 6.75 -13.71 -5.71
N ARG A 115 7.02 -14.47 -4.63
CA ARG A 115 7.40 -13.89 -3.32
C ARG A 115 8.70 -13.10 -3.40
N ILE A 116 9.59 -13.44 -4.32
CA ILE A 116 10.85 -12.71 -4.53
C ILE A 116 10.62 -11.22 -4.85
N LEU A 117 9.48 -10.89 -5.48
CA LEU A 117 9.09 -9.50 -5.75
C LEU A 117 8.26 -8.90 -4.61
N PHE A 118 7.49 -9.73 -3.93
CA PHE A 118 6.61 -9.28 -2.85
C PHE A 118 7.37 -8.91 -1.57
N GLU A 119 8.41 -9.64 -1.21
CA GLU A 119 9.18 -9.36 0.02
C GLU A 119 9.83 -7.96 0.00
N PRO A 120 10.54 -7.54 -1.06
CA PRO A 120 11.03 -6.17 -1.15
C PRO A 120 9.91 -5.11 -1.12
N PHE A 121 8.78 -5.39 -1.76
CA PHE A 121 7.59 -4.53 -1.73
C PHE A 121 7.09 -4.34 -0.30
N LEU A 122 6.84 -5.42 0.44
CA LEU A 122 6.45 -5.35 1.85
C LEU A 122 7.50 -4.62 2.69
N GLY A 123 8.79 -4.84 2.40
CA GLY A 123 9.91 -4.14 3.05
C GLY A 123 9.79 -2.62 2.94
N THR A 124 9.44 -2.08 1.77
CA THR A 124 9.28 -0.62 1.59
C THR A 124 8.16 -0.04 2.43
N TYR A 125 7.04 -0.77 2.65
CA TYR A 125 5.97 -0.32 3.54
C TYR A 125 6.38 -0.33 5.01
N ASN A 126 7.11 -1.35 5.45
CA ASN A 126 7.67 -1.39 6.80
C ASN A 126 8.60 -0.18 7.06
N ASP A 127 9.47 0.13 6.10
CA ASP A 127 10.41 1.24 6.22
C ASP A 127 9.69 2.60 6.20
N LYS A 128 8.68 2.77 5.34
CA LYS A 128 7.83 3.97 5.34
C LYS A 128 7.07 4.13 6.66
N PHE A 129 6.51 3.05 7.19
CA PHE A 129 5.84 3.07 8.49
C PHE A 129 6.81 3.49 9.61
N SER A 130 8.03 2.92 9.61
CA SER A 130 9.09 3.29 10.56
C SER A 130 9.46 4.77 10.43
N GLY A 131 9.55 5.29 9.20
CA GLY A 131 9.82 6.70 8.93
C GLY A 131 8.73 7.62 9.49
N TYR A 132 7.44 7.31 9.27
CA TYR A 132 6.34 8.10 9.82
C TYR A 132 6.31 8.06 11.36
N SER A 133 6.60 6.90 11.97
CA SER A 133 6.67 6.77 13.43
C SER A 133 7.86 7.55 14.01
N ALA A 134 8.99 7.55 13.33
CA ALA A 134 10.17 8.35 13.72
C ALA A 134 9.90 9.85 13.58
N LEU A 135 9.17 10.25 12.51
CA LEU A 135 8.81 11.66 12.28
C LEU A 135 7.89 12.18 13.40
N GLU A 136 6.85 11.41 13.75
CA GLU A 136 5.98 11.73 14.88
C GLU A 136 6.79 11.89 16.16
N THR A 137 7.71 10.97 16.45
CA THR A 137 8.60 11.05 17.61
C THR A 137 9.47 12.31 17.57
N GLY A 138 10.06 12.62 16.40
CA GLY A 138 10.88 13.83 16.22
C GLY A 138 10.11 15.13 16.46
N VAL A 139 8.85 15.19 16.00
CA VAL A 139 7.95 16.34 16.26
C VAL A 139 7.62 16.42 17.76
N ARG A 140 7.26 15.32 18.39
CA ARG A 140 6.89 15.23 19.82
C ARG A 140 8.00 15.71 20.74
N ILE A 141 9.25 15.37 20.45
CA ILE A 141 10.40 15.83 21.26
C ILE A 141 10.96 17.17 20.80
N GLY A 142 10.39 17.78 19.78
CA GLY A 142 10.84 19.08 19.23
C GLY A 142 12.27 19.03 18.68
N SER A 143 12.70 17.91 18.10
CA SER A 143 14.05 17.72 17.55
C SER A 143 14.07 17.84 16.03
N PRO A 144 14.56 18.94 15.43
CA PRO A 144 14.70 19.08 13.99
C PRO A 144 15.58 17.99 13.38
N ALA A 145 16.69 17.62 14.03
CA ALA A 145 17.59 16.58 13.54
C ALA A 145 16.88 15.21 13.45
N ALA A 146 16.07 14.84 14.47
CA ALA A 146 15.30 13.59 14.41
C ALA A 146 14.23 13.62 13.32
N GLN A 147 13.65 14.78 13.02
CA GLN A 147 12.70 14.95 11.92
C GLN A 147 13.41 14.80 10.55
N GLU A 148 14.59 15.41 10.39
CA GLU A 148 15.41 15.27 9.17
C GLU A 148 15.80 13.82 8.92
N ASP A 149 16.24 13.08 9.95
CA ASP A 149 16.55 11.66 9.86
C ASP A 149 15.33 10.84 9.44
N ALA A 150 14.16 11.11 10.01
CA ALA A 150 12.92 10.44 9.67
C ALA A 150 12.50 10.70 8.21
N ILE A 151 12.62 11.94 7.75
CA ILE A 151 12.38 12.30 6.34
C ILE A 151 13.35 11.57 5.41
N ALA A 152 14.63 11.45 5.78
CA ALA A 152 15.61 10.71 4.99
C ALA A 152 15.21 9.22 4.84
N ILE A 153 14.70 8.59 5.90
CA ILE A 153 14.15 7.21 5.86
C ILE A 153 12.98 7.13 4.87
N LEU A 154 12.02 8.07 4.95
CA LEU A 154 10.85 8.11 4.06
C LEU A 154 11.26 8.30 2.60
N MET A 155 12.18 9.22 2.31
CA MET A 155 12.69 9.47 0.96
C MET A 155 13.39 8.24 0.39
N GLU A 156 14.25 7.58 1.16
CA GLU A 156 14.94 6.37 0.73
C GLU A 156 13.97 5.21 0.48
N ALA A 157 13.01 4.99 1.38
CA ALA A 157 11.98 3.96 1.18
C ALA A 157 11.13 4.26 -0.06
N ASN A 158 10.82 5.54 -0.34
CA ASN A 158 10.10 5.93 -1.54
C ASN A 158 10.94 5.70 -2.81
N ARG A 159 12.21 6.08 -2.81
CA ARG A 159 13.15 5.84 -3.91
C ARG A 159 13.24 4.36 -4.26
N ARG A 160 13.34 3.47 -3.23
CA ARG A 160 13.35 2.01 -3.44
C ARG A 160 12.02 1.52 -4.01
N SER A 161 10.88 2.06 -3.54
CA SER A 161 9.57 1.72 -4.10
C SER A 161 9.51 2.06 -5.60
N VAL A 162 9.93 3.25 -6.00
CA VAL A 162 9.95 3.69 -7.40
C VAL A 162 10.85 2.79 -8.24
N ALA A 163 12.09 2.52 -7.78
CA ALA A 163 13.03 1.66 -8.49
C ALA A 163 12.44 0.26 -8.75
N MET A 164 11.81 -0.34 -7.74
CA MET A 164 11.16 -1.64 -7.86
C MET A 164 10.00 -1.62 -8.87
N VAL A 165 9.21 -0.55 -8.87
CA VAL A 165 8.13 -0.32 -9.83
C VAL A 165 8.68 -0.31 -11.25
N CYS A 166 9.76 0.44 -11.47
CA CYS A 166 10.42 0.53 -12.75
C CYS A 166 10.98 -0.82 -13.23
N GLU A 167 11.54 -1.61 -12.32
CA GLU A 167 12.02 -2.96 -12.64
C GLU A 167 10.88 -3.89 -13.06
N ILE A 168 9.77 -3.88 -12.34
CA ILE A 168 8.59 -4.70 -12.64
C ILE A 168 7.98 -4.30 -13.98
N ALA A 169 7.80 -2.99 -14.23
CA ALA A 169 7.27 -2.49 -15.49
C ALA A 169 8.17 -2.91 -16.68
N ARG A 170 9.48 -2.73 -16.54
CA ARG A 170 10.46 -3.12 -17.55
C ARG A 170 10.42 -4.62 -17.80
N ALA A 171 10.34 -5.46 -16.75
CA ALA A 171 10.25 -6.91 -16.87
C ALA A 171 8.93 -7.39 -17.50
N SER A 172 7.83 -6.63 -17.32
CA SER A 172 6.52 -6.93 -17.89
C SER A 172 6.27 -6.34 -19.27
N GLY A 173 7.20 -5.51 -19.78
CA GLY A 173 7.04 -4.80 -21.07
C GLY A 173 5.95 -3.74 -21.03
N GLN A 174 5.61 -3.23 -19.85
CA GLN A 174 4.60 -2.18 -19.69
C GLN A 174 5.28 -0.80 -19.65
N GLU A 175 4.73 0.12 -20.44
CA GLU A 175 5.08 1.54 -20.30
C GLU A 175 4.31 2.13 -19.10
N LEU A 176 5.04 2.70 -18.16
CA LEU A 176 4.42 3.43 -17.05
C LEU A 176 4.00 4.83 -17.53
N PRO A 177 2.81 5.30 -17.16
CA PRO A 177 2.46 6.69 -17.34
C PRO A 177 3.44 7.55 -16.51
N GLY A 178 4.19 8.43 -17.19
CA GLY A 178 5.27 9.21 -16.59
C GLY A 178 6.64 8.54 -16.74
N ALA A 179 6.98 8.13 -17.96
CA ALA A 179 8.27 7.47 -18.31
C ALA A 179 9.52 8.20 -17.80
N ASP A 180 9.39 9.49 -17.46
CA ASP A 180 10.48 10.31 -16.91
C ASP A 180 10.86 9.93 -15.46
N VAL A 181 10.07 9.08 -14.80
CA VAL A 181 10.29 8.63 -13.40
C VAL A 181 11.19 7.39 -13.35
N CYS A 182 11.31 6.65 -14.44
CA CYS A 182 12.13 5.45 -14.62
C CYS A 182 13.34 5.69 -15.52
#